data_8249fdeca9fb1b421e2a95cfd0428c15
#
_entry.id   8249fdeca9fb1b421e2a95cfd0428c15
#
_cell.length_a   1.000
_cell.length_b   1.000
_cell.length_c   1.000
_cell.angle_alpha   90.00
_cell.angle_beta   90.00
_cell.angle_gamma   90.00
#
_symmetry.space_group_name_H-M   'P 1'
#
loop_
_entity.id
_entity.type
_entity.pdbx_description
1 polymer ?
#
loop_
_entity_poly.entity_id
_entity_poly.type
_entity_poly.pdbx_seq_one_letter_code
_entity_poly.pdbx_strand_id
1 'polypeptide(L)'
;MISPSQTGGRIGVLRRPDAQSKAAQTEKFNRLYERYSRGLLGLTLSILRDQAAAEDAVQNAFVCVFKNLDKIDEQNCSKTRAYLIVISRREAFKL
;
A
#
# COMPACT_ATOMS: atom_id res chain seq x y z
N MET A 1 15.57 -10.36 27.21
CA MET A 1 15.64 -10.23 27.12
C MET A 1 15.58 -10.24 26.85
N ILE A 2 15.44 -10.31 26.44
CA ILE A 2 15.40 -10.33 26.15
C ILE A 2 15.13 -10.30 25.77
N SER A 3 14.87 -10.39 25.49
CA SER A 3 14.71 -10.34 25.14
C SER A 3 14.42 -10.41 24.76
N PRO A 4 14.26 -10.61 24.66
CA PRO A 4 13.97 -10.63 24.25
C PRO A 4 13.62 -10.59 23.79
N SER A 5 13.40 -10.62 23.66
CA SER A 5 13.35 -10.56 23.37
C SER A 5 13.18 -10.56 22.96
N GLN A 6 13.08 -10.74 22.88
CA GLN A 6 13.20 -10.81 22.62
C GLN A 6 13.27 -11.01 22.15
N THR A 7 13.20 -11.18 22.26
CA THR A 7 13.42 -11.50 21.85
C THR A 7 13.38 -11.77 21.39
N GLY A 8 13.44 -11.92 21.40
CA GLY A 8 13.58 -12.20 20.92
C GLY A 8 13.37 -12.49 20.41
N GLY A 9 13.31 -12.65 20.50
CA GLY A 9 13.31 -12.95 20.00
C GLY A 9 13.14 -13.27 19.57
N ARG A 10 13.13 -13.50 19.73
CA ARG A 10 13.06 -13.84 19.29
C ARG A 10 13.14 -14.42 18.83
N ILE A 11 13.17 -14.73 18.85
CA ILE A 11 13.13 -15.38 18.29
C ILE A 11 13.06 -15.76 17.68
N GLY A 12 13.12 -15.85 17.52
CA GLY A 12 12.87 -16.18 16.68
C GLY A 12 12.87 -16.49 16.04
N VAL A 13 12.97 -16.40 15.83
CA VAL A 13 12.88 -16.79 15.20
C VAL A 13 13.06 -17.22 14.41
N LEU A 14 13.48 -17.38 14.23
CA LEU A 14 13.58 -17.84 13.29
C LEU A 14 12.82 -18.00 12.40
N ARG A 15 12.48 -17.40 12.32
CA ARG A 15 11.46 -17.37 11.46
C ARG A 15 11.86 -16.91 10.16
N ARG A 16 11.27 -17.39 9.15
CA ARG A 16 11.66 -16.97 7.84
C ARG A 16 11.29 -15.51 7.63
N PRO A 17 12.07 -14.80 6.86
CA PRO A 17 11.72 -13.47 6.45
C PRO A 17 10.64 -13.58 5.39
N ASP A 18 9.44 -13.27 5.71
CA ASP A 18 8.35 -13.42 4.77
C ASP A 18 7.65 -12.09 4.56
N ALA A 19 6.63 -12.13 3.73
CA ALA A 19 5.86 -10.94 3.39
C ALA A 19 5.08 -10.40 4.58
N GLN A 20 5.04 -11.16 5.67
CA GLN A 20 4.31 -10.78 6.86
C GLN A 20 5.12 -9.90 7.79
N SER A 21 6.44 -9.85 7.63
CA SER A 21 7.24 -9.03 8.51
C SER A 21 6.93 -7.55 8.25
N LYS A 22 7.05 -6.77 9.30
CA LYS A 22 6.77 -5.34 9.22
C LYS A 22 7.69 -4.64 8.22
N ALA A 23 8.95 -4.99 8.22
CA ALA A 23 9.91 -4.41 7.29
C ALA A 23 9.55 -4.75 5.85
N ALA A 24 9.19 -6.02 5.59
CA ALA A 24 8.81 -6.44 4.24
C ALA A 24 7.54 -5.74 3.79
N GLN A 25 6.59 -5.57 4.70
CA GLN A 25 5.34 -4.88 4.38
C GLN A 25 5.59 -3.41 4.03
N THR A 26 6.42 -2.75 4.80
CA THR A 26 6.76 -1.36 4.56
C THR A 26 7.45 -1.18 3.22
N GLU A 27 8.39 -2.06 2.91
CA GLU A 27 9.11 -1.99 1.64
C GLU A 27 8.17 -2.23 0.47
N LYS A 28 7.29 -3.20 0.58
CA LYS A 28 6.31 -3.48 -0.46
C LYS A 28 5.39 -2.28 -0.67
N PHE A 29 4.91 -1.71 0.41
CA PHE A 29 4.06 -0.53 0.35
C PHE A 29 4.77 0.63 -0.35
N ASN A 30 6.02 0.88 0.01
CA ASN A 30 6.79 1.96 -0.58
C ASN A 30 6.99 1.76 -2.08
N ARG A 31 7.26 0.51 -2.50
CA ARG A 31 7.41 0.23 -3.93
C ARG A 31 6.11 0.51 -4.68
N LEU A 32 4.99 0.10 -4.12
CA LEU A 32 3.70 0.35 -4.74
C LEU A 32 3.38 1.84 -4.80
N TYR A 33 3.68 2.54 -3.73
CA TYR A 33 3.44 3.96 -3.68
C TYR A 33 4.27 4.71 -4.74
N GLU A 34 5.56 4.42 -4.79
CA GLU A 34 6.44 5.08 -5.75
C GLU A 34 6.06 4.78 -7.18
N ARG A 35 5.63 3.56 -7.43
CA ARG A 35 5.32 3.15 -8.78
C ARG A 35 3.99 3.69 -9.28
N TYR A 36 2.99 3.75 -8.43
CA TYR A 36 1.62 4.00 -8.87
C TYR A 36 1.02 5.32 -8.42
N SER A 37 1.56 5.95 -7.38
CA SER A 37 0.89 7.12 -6.79
C SER A 37 0.70 8.27 -7.79
N ARG A 38 1.70 8.50 -8.63
CA ARG A 38 1.63 9.60 -9.58
C ARG A 38 0.52 9.39 -10.61
N GLY A 39 0.40 8.16 -11.12
CA GLY A 39 -0.65 7.84 -12.07
C GLY A 39 -2.03 7.94 -11.46
N LEU A 40 -2.14 7.49 -10.20
CA LEU A 40 -3.40 7.56 -9.49
C LEU A 40 -3.78 9.00 -9.16
N LEU A 41 -2.79 9.84 -8.87
CA LEU A 41 -3.05 11.26 -8.65
C LEU A 41 -3.60 11.90 -9.92
N GLY A 42 -3.02 11.57 -11.07
CA GLY A 42 -3.52 12.06 -12.34
C GLY A 42 -4.97 11.66 -12.57
N LEU A 43 -5.30 10.40 -12.25
CA LEU A 43 -6.65 9.89 -12.40
C LEU A 43 -7.62 10.63 -11.48
N THR A 44 -7.31 10.73 -10.21
CA THR A 44 -8.22 11.37 -9.25
C THR A 44 -8.35 12.87 -9.53
N LEU A 45 -7.28 13.49 -10.00
CA LEU A 45 -7.31 14.90 -10.36
C LEU A 45 -8.24 15.11 -11.55
N SER A 46 -8.26 14.21 -12.52
CA SER A 46 -9.16 14.33 -13.65
C SER A 46 -10.63 14.19 -13.25
N ILE A 47 -10.88 13.46 -12.17
CA ILE A 47 -12.23 13.27 -11.65
C ILE A 47 -12.66 14.46 -10.80
N LEU A 48 -11.81 14.86 -9.87
CA LEU A 48 -12.17 15.84 -8.85
C LEU A 48 -11.84 17.29 -9.24
N ARG A 49 -10.84 17.46 -10.09
CA ARG A 49 -10.39 18.76 -10.55
C ARG A 49 -10.00 19.70 -9.41
N ASP A 50 -9.49 19.11 -8.35
CA ASP A 50 -9.05 19.80 -7.15
C ASP A 50 -7.84 19.08 -6.63
N GLN A 51 -6.70 19.77 -6.57
CA GLN A 51 -5.45 19.15 -6.19
C GLN A 51 -5.50 18.54 -4.78
N ALA A 52 -6.01 19.31 -3.82
CA ALA A 52 -6.06 18.84 -2.45
C ALA A 52 -6.97 17.63 -2.30
N ALA A 53 -8.13 17.66 -2.95
CA ALA A 53 -9.06 16.55 -2.90
C ALA A 53 -8.48 15.32 -3.59
N ALA A 54 -7.79 15.53 -4.71
CA ALA A 54 -7.18 14.42 -5.43
C ALA A 54 -6.09 13.75 -4.61
N GLU A 55 -5.25 14.53 -3.94
CA GLU A 55 -4.22 13.98 -3.08
C GLU A 55 -4.83 13.21 -1.91
N ASP A 56 -5.90 13.74 -1.36
CA ASP A 56 -6.61 13.09 -0.27
C ASP A 56 -7.17 11.74 -0.70
N ALA A 57 -7.76 11.70 -1.89
CA ALA A 57 -8.30 10.45 -2.42
C ALA A 57 -7.20 9.40 -2.63
N VAL A 58 -6.03 9.83 -3.14
CA VAL A 58 -4.92 8.91 -3.33
C VAL A 58 -4.41 8.40 -1.99
N GLN A 59 -4.30 9.26 -0.99
CA GLN A 59 -3.87 8.84 0.33
C GLN A 59 -4.85 7.84 0.94
N ASN A 60 -6.14 8.10 0.82
CA ASN A 60 -7.16 7.18 1.31
C ASN A 60 -7.07 5.84 0.59
N ALA A 61 -6.80 5.87 -0.71
CA ALA A 61 -6.63 4.64 -1.48
C ALA A 61 -5.45 3.83 -0.95
N PHE A 62 -4.34 4.50 -0.65
CA PHE A 62 -3.17 3.79 -0.15
C PHE A 62 -3.33 3.30 1.29
N VAL A 63 -4.21 3.93 2.08
CA VAL A 63 -4.59 3.34 3.37
C VAL A 63 -5.25 1.99 3.14
N CYS A 64 -6.14 1.90 2.17
CA CYS A 64 -6.77 0.62 1.81
C CYS A 64 -5.73 -0.38 1.29
N VAL A 65 -4.77 0.09 0.50
CA VAL A 65 -3.69 -0.76 0.01
C VAL A 65 -2.90 -1.35 1.17
N PHE A 66 -2.57 -0.53 2.14
CA PHE A 66 -1.81 -0.99 3.29
C PHE A 66 -2.55 -2.07 4.07
N LYS A 67 -3.85 -1.89 4.24
CA LYS A 67 -4.68 -2.86 4.97
C LYS A 67 -4.81 -4.19 4.24
N ASN A 68 -4.64 -4.19 2.93
CA ASN A 68 -4.80 -5.39 2.10
C ASN A 68 -3.53 -5.76 1.37
N LEU A 69 -2.40 -5.38 1.93
CA LEU A 69 -1.11 -5.51 1.27
C LEU A 69 -0.77 -6.96 0.92
N ASP A 70 -1.14 -7.87 1.79
CA ASP A 70 -0.88 -9.29 1.59
C ASP A 70 -1.67 -9.88 0.42
N LYS A 71 -2.72 -9.21 -0.01
CA LYS A 71 -3.55 -9.67 -1.12
C LYS A 71 -3.09 -9.13 -2.45
N ILE A 72 -2.12 -8.23 -2.44
CA ILE A 72 -1.61 -7.62 -3.67
C ILE A 72 -0.39 -8.38 -4.15
N ASP A 73 -0.45 -8.82 -5.40
CA ASP A 73 0.66 -9.53 -6.03
C ASP A 73 1.42 -8.55 -6.92
N GLU A 74 2.56 -8.08 -6.42
CA GLU A 74 3.40 -7.14 -7.16
C GLU A 74 3.86 -7.69 -8.50
N GLN A 75 3.96 -9.01 -8.61
CA GLN A 75 4.41 -9.63 -9.85
C GLN A 75 3.38 -9.51 -10.96
N ASN A 76 2.12 -9.38 -10.61
CA ASN A 76 1.06 -9.22 -11.59
C ASN A 76 0.70 -7.74 -11.70
N CYS A 77 1.45 -7.03 -12.53
CA CYS A 77 1.30 -5.57 -12.65
C CYS A 77 -0.08 -5.17 -13.14
N SER A 78 -0.62 -5.91 -14.09
CA SER A 78 -1.95 -5.59 -14.66
C SER A 78 -3.03 -5.67 -13.59
N LYS A 79 -3.00 -6.72 -12.79
CA LYS A 79 -3.99 -6.92 -11.74
C LYS A 79 -3.83 -5.89 -10.64
N THR A 80 -2.60 -5.62 -10.25
CA THR A 80 -2.32 -4.61 -9.22
C THR A 80 -2.80 -3.25 -9.66
N ARG A 81 -2.49 -2.87 -10.88
CA ARG A 81 -2.88 -1.57 -11.41
C ARG A 81 -4.40 -1.43 -11.46
N ALA A 82 -5.09 -2.47 -11.93
CA ALA A 82 -6.55 -2.45 -11.99
C ALA A 82 -7.15 -2.28 -10.60
N TYR A 83 -6.61 -2.98 -9.62
CA TYR A 83 -7.07 -2.91 -8.25
C TYR A 83 -6.91 -1.49 -7.69
N LEU A 84 -5.73 -0.90 -7.91
CA LEU A 84 -5.45 0.44 -7.42
C LEU A 84 -6.34 1.49 -8.08
N ILE A 85 -6.61 1.32 -9.37
CA ILE A 85 -7.49 2.23 -10.09
C ILE A 85 -8.90 2.17 -9.51
N VAL A 86 -9.40 0.97 -9.27
CA VAL A 86 -10.75 0.80 -8.69
C VAL A 86 -10.85 1.47 -7.33
N ILE A 87 -9.86 1.24 -6.47
CA ILE A 87 -9.86 1.84 -5.13
C ILE A 87 -9.80 3.36 -5.22
N SER A 88 -8.91 3.87 -6.06
CA SER A 88 -8.73 5.32 -6.17
C SER A 88 -9.98 6.01 -6.69
N ARG A 89 -10.62 5.42 -7.68
CA ARG A 89 -11.88 5.98 -8.20
C ARG A 89 -12.96 5.98 -7.13
N ARG A 90 -13.03 4.90 -6.38
CA ARG A 90 -14.02 4.80 -5.31
C ARG A 90 -13.81 5.86 -4.25
N GLU A 91 -12.54 6.09 -3.87
CA GLU A 91 -12.25 7.13 -2.89
C GLU A 91 -12.52 8.52 -3.45
N ALA A 92 -12.24 8.73 -4.73
CA ALA A 92 -12.53 10.01 -5.35
C ALA A 92 -14.03 10.34 -5.34
N PHE A 93 -14.85 9.33 -5.59
CA PHE A 93 -16.29 9.54 -5.62
C PHE A 93 -16.92 9.72 -4.23
N LYS A 94 -16.17 9.43 -3.18
CA LYS A 94 -16.64 9.71 -1.82
C LYS A 94 -16.46 11.17 -1.43
N LEU A 95 -15.58 11.84 -2.11
CA LEU A 95 -15.31 13.26 -1.83
C LEU A 95 -16.23 14.16 -2.66
#